data_b41d07950c88f661a70ff848ff71976b
#
_entry.id   b41d07950c88f661a70ff848ff71976b
#
_cell.length_a   1.000
_cell.length_b   1.000
_cell.length_c   1.000
_cell.angle_alpha   90.00
_cell.angle_beta   90.00
_cell.angle_gamma   90.00
#
_symmetry.space_group_name_H-M   'P 1'
#
loop_
_entity.id
_entity.type
_entity.pdbx_description
1 polymer ?
#
loop_
_entity_poly.entity_id
_entity_poly.type
_entity_poly.pdbx_seq_one_letter_code
_entity_poly.pdbx_strand_id
1 'polypeptide(L)'
;MFFRYLSRELRRRSRQALVVSLGLAVGIGLVVAVTAMATGVKQAQGTVLHSLYGVGTDITVTRAATGDPPTGGFQVGAGSDRQRISRDRVLTSPGQASFDASEAVTIAKLDGVSGAVGGLDLSLIHLNGKLPSFTFPGQGAARTGAPTAQSSAVVTPGELNVSTSSVSGVDTTNVSIGPLSATRLAQGRTFTLSDAKRDVAILDAQFANQKGLGVGDSITIDGTSFTIVGITSPSVQGAGSDIYLPLAKAQTLAGAKDQINTVYVKATSSKTIATAKRAILQADPKATVSTSSDLAKQVTGSLSSASNLATKLGSWLSIAALLTAIALATLLTIAAVGRRVREIGTLKAIGWRTRRVVGQVMGETLVLGLIGGALGIGLGMAGAWVVTKVAPNLTATVSSAQGFGGPVGAAGGNPFSRTISVALHASVTRSLVATAVGLSLAGGAIAGLFGGWRAARMRPADAMRQVV
;
A
#
# COMPACT_ATOMS: atom_id res chain seq x y z
N MET A 1 42.89 -3.11 -34.32
CA MET A 1 42.69 -1.98 -35.25
C MET A 1 41.25 -1.48 -35.33
N PHE A 2 40.24 -2.33 -35.33
CA PHE A 2 38.82 -1.97 -35.42
C PHE A 2 38.37 -0.95 -34.35
N PHE A 3 38.68 -1.17 -33.07
CA PHE A 3 38.29 -0.26 -31.98
C PHE A 3 38.93 1.13 -32.03
N ARG A 4 40.17 1.23 -32.51
CA ARG A 4 40.83 2.54 -32.67
C ARG A 4 40.22 3.35 -33.81
N TYR A 5 39.79 2.69 -34.87
CA TYR A 5 39.08 3.34 -35.97
C TYR A 5 37.70 3.82 -35.52
N LEU A 6 36.97 2.95 -34.84
CA LEU A 6 35.63 3.23 -34.33
C LEU A 6 35.61 4.44 -33.35
N SER A 7 36.59 4.52 -32.44
CA SER A 7 36.67 5.63 -31.49
C SER A 7 36.97 6.97 -32.16
N ARG A 8 37.82 6.98 -33.21
CA ARG A 8 38.07 8.20 -33.99
C ARG A 8 36.85 8.63 -34.79
N GLU A 9 36.11 7.70 -35.35
CA GLU A 9 34.90 7.98 -36.11
C GLU A 9 33.77 8.54 -35.22
N LEU A 10 33.55 7.96 -34.04
CA LEU A 10 32.59 8.45 -33.06
C LEU A 10 32.93 9.88 -32.59
N ARG A 11 34.21 10.21 -32.37
CA ARG A 11 34.62 11.57 -32.01
C ARG A 11 34.37 12.58 -33.14
N ARG A 12 34.56 12.20 -34.37
CA ARG A 12 34.33 13.08 -35.54
C ARG A 12 32.86 13.41 -35.74
N ARG A 13 31.94 12.51 -35.27
CA ARG A 13 30.50 12.63 -35.46
C ARG A 13 29.73 12.65 -34.13
N SER A 14 30.34 13.24 -33.10
CA SER A 14 29.80 13.26 -31.75
C SER A 14 28.37 13.76 -31.65
N ARG A 15 27.99 14.80 -32.44
CA ARG A 15 26.60 15.32 -32.40
C ARG A 15 25.57 14.31 -32.89
N GLN A 16 25.86 13.56 -33.97
CA GLN A 16 24.94 12.51 -34.46
C GLN A 16 24.89 11.31 -33.52
N ALA A 17 26.06 10.86 -33.05
CA ALA A 17 26.19 9.79 -32.08
C ALA A 17 25.38 10.11 -30.80
N LEU A 18 25.46 11.37 -30.35
CA LEU A 18 24.76 11.85 -29.16
C LEU A 18 23.24 11.85 -29.37
N VAL A 19 22.73 12.30 -30.51
CA VAL A 19 21.28 12.29 -30.78
C VAL A 19 20.72 10.88 -30.84
N VAL A 20 21.42 9.95 -31.53
CA VAL A 20 20.98 8.54 -31.61
C VAL A 20 21.02 7.88 -30.24
N SER A 21 22.12 8.05 -29.48
CA SER A 21 22.27 7.45 -28.16
C SER A 21 21.28 8.06 -27.14
N LEU A 22 21.00 9.36 -27.23
CA LEU A 22 20.02 10.04 -26.38
C LEU A 22 18.58 9.56 -26.68
N GLY A 23 18.22 9.41 -27.95
CA GLY A 23 16.92 8.85 -28.34
C GLY A 23 16.71 7.43 -27.78
N LEU A 24 17.70 6.56 -27.93
CA LEU A 24 17.69 5.22 -27.34
C LEU A 24 17.67 5.27 -25.80
N ALA A 25 18.44 6.20 -25.20
CA ALA A 25 18.48 6.37 -23.75
C ALA A 25 17.13 6.75 -23.14
N VAL A 26 16.38 7.63 -23.79
CA VAL A 26 15.03 8.01 -23.32
C VAL A 26 14.07 6.83 -23.41
N GLY A 27 14.06 6.09 -24.53
CA GLY A 27 13.20 4.92 -24.69
C GLY A 27 13.51 3.83 -23.65
N ILE A 28 14.79 3.50 -23.47
CA ILE A 28 15.25 2.50 -22.50
C ILE A 28 15.04 2.99 -21.07
N GLY A 29 15.29 4.27 -20.81
CA GLY A 29 15.09 4.89 -19.50
C GLY A 29 13.64 4.80 -19.03
N LEU A 30 12.69 5.02 -19.94
CA LEU A 30 11.27 4.88 -19.65
C LEU A 30 10.90 3.41 -19.33
N VAL A 31 11.42 2.45 -20.11
CA VAL A 31 11.22 1.01 -19.82
C VAL A 31 11.78 0.65 -18.45
N VAL A 32 12.97 1.13 -18.10
CA VAL A 32 13.62 0.88 -16.80
C VAL A 32 12.80 1.49 -15.68
N ALA A 33 12.38 2.75 -15.80
CA ALA A 33 11.61 3.44 -14.78
C ALA A 33 10.27 2.74 -14.50
N VAL A 34 9.49 2.40 -15.55
CA VAL A 34 8.19 1.72 -15.43
C VAL A 34 8.35 0.32 -14.82
N THR A 35 9.36 -0.43 -15.25
CA THR A 35 9.59 -1.78 -14.73
C THR A 35 10.10 -1.76 -13.29
N ALA A 36 10.94 -0.78 -12.91
CA ALA A 36 11.40 -0.58 -11.54
C ALA A 36 10.22 -0.24 -10.60
N MET A 37 9.29 0.61 -11.04
CA MET A 37 8.06 0.92 -10.30
C MET A 37 7.17 -0.32 -10.12
N ALA A 38 6.93 -1.07 -11.20
CA ALA A 38 6.13 -2.30 -11.16
C ALA A 38 6.73 -3.34 -10.21
N THR A 39 8.05 -3.47 -10.19
CA THR A 39 8.77 -4.40 -9.28
C THR A 39 8.70 -3.90 -7.84
N GLY A 40 8.81 -2.59 -7.62
CA GLY A 40 8.68 -1.96 -6.30
C GLY A 40 7.32 -2.19 -5.68
N VAL A 41 6.24 -2.04 -6.46
CA VAL A 41 4.87 -2.34 -6.00
C VAL A 41 4.71 -3.82 -5.64
N LYS A 42 5.21 -4.74 -6.48
CA LYS A 42 5.18 -6.19 -6.17
C LYS A 42 5.97 -6.54 -4.91
N GLN A 43 7.11 -5.91 -4.67
CA GLN A 43 7.88 -6.12 -3.45
C GLN A 43 7.18 -5.55 -2.22
N ALA A 44 6.59 -4.36 -2.32
CA ALA A 44 5.79 -3.78 -1.25
C ALA A 44 4.63 -4.71 -0.87
N GLN A 45 3.92 -5.27 -1.86
CA GLN A 45 2.88 -6.28 -1.66
C GLN A 45 3.45 -7.54 -0.98
N GLY A 46 4.60 -8.04 -1.43
CA GLY A 46 5.28 -9.19 -0.85
C GLY A 46 5.70 -8.97 0.60
N THR A 47 6.19 -7.77 0.94
CA THR A 47 6.58 -7.42 2.31
C THR A 47 5.38 -7.37 3.24
N VAL A 48 4.26 -6.77 2.80
CA VAL A 48 2.99 -6.77 3.55
C VAL A 48 2.50 -8.21 3.78
N LEU A 49 2.51 -9.04 2.74
CA LEU A 49 2.18 -10.46 2.85
C LEU A 49 3.07 -11.18 3.86
N HIS A 50 4.39 -10.99 3.77
CA HIS A 50 5.35 -11.69 4.63
C HIS A 50 5.28 -11.23 6.10
N SER A 51 4.93 -9.96 6.34
CA SER A 51 4.73 -9.44 7.70
C SER A 51 3.41 -9.89 8.32
N LEU A 52 2.44 -10.30 7.50
CA LEU A 52 1.17 -10.91 7.95
C LEU A 52 1.30 -12.42 8.18
N TYR A 53 2.31 -13.09 7.58
CA TYR A 53 2.59 -14.50 7.79
C TYR A 53 3.58 -14.69 8.96
N GLY A 54 3.21 -15.55 9.92
CA GLY A 54 4.11 -15.95 11.01
C GLY A 54 4.02 -15.11 12.27
N VAL A 55 3.03 -14.23 12.37
CA VAL A 55 2.80 -13.41 13.55
C VAL A 55 1.73 -14.06 14.42
N GLY A 56 2.07 -15.20 15.05
CA GLY A 56 1.33 -15.78 16.18
C GLY A 56 -0.14 -16.14 15.98
N THR A 57 -0.84 -15.47 15.06
CA THR A 57 -2.26 -15.67 14.73
C THR A 57 -2.43 -15.88 13.24
N ASP A 58 -2.82 -17.09 12.85
CA ASP A 58 -2.99 -17.47 11.44
C ASP A 58 -4.42 -17.24 10.95
N ILE A 59 -5.40 -17.32 11.87
CA ILE A 59 -6.83 -17.27 11.58
C ILE A 59 -7.52 -16.38 12.62
N THR A 60 -8.39 -15.51 12.16
CA THR A 60 -9.27 -14.69 13.01
C THR A 60 -10.72 -15.11 12.75
N VAL A 61 -11.44 -15.42 13.80
CA VAL A 61 -12.84 -15.84 13.75
C VAL A 61 -13.69 -14.75 14.40
N THR A 62 -14.66 -14.23 13.66
CA THR A 62 -15.63 -13.22 14.14
C THR A 62 -17.03 -13.64 13.73
N ARG A 63 -18.06 -13.02 14.27
CA ARG A 63 -19.42 -13.14 13.80
C ARG A 63 -19.96 -11.79 13.37
N ALA A 64 -20.67 -11.75 12.25
CA ALA A 64 -21.37 -10.55 11.85
C ALA A 64 -22.55 -10.29 12.80
N ALA A 65 -22.74 -9.05 13.22
CA ALA A 65 -23.94 -8.68 13.96
C ALA A 65 -25.15 -8.83 13.06
N THR A 66 -26.05 -9.75 13.42
CA THR A 66 -27.37 -9.90 12.77
C THR A 66 -28.36 -9.01 13.54
N GLY A 67 -28.57 -7.81 13.03
CA GLY A 67 -29.52 -6.86 13.59
C GLY A 67 -29.25 -5.46 13.05
N ASP A 68 -30.29 -4.64 13.06
CA ASP A 68 -30.10 -3.22 12.85
C ASP A 68 -29.02 -2.69 13.81
N PRO A 69 -28.14 -1.81 13.39
CA PRO A 69 -27.20 -1.18 14.29
C PRO A 69 -28.04 -0.61 15.47
N PRO A 70 -27.54 -0.75 16.71
CA PRO A 70 -28.31 -0.25 17.85
C PRO A 70 -28.66 1.20 17.56
N THR A 71 -29.93 1.43 17.32
CA THR A 71 -30.57 2.75 17.16
C THR A 71 -30.54 3.53 18.47
N GLY A 72 -29.48 3.37 19.24
CA GLY A 72 -29.12 4.27 20.32
C GLY A 72 -28.62 5.56 19.67
N GLY A 73 -29.54 6.24 18.98
CA GLY A 73 -29.35 7.60 18.57
C GLY A 73 -28.86 8.37 19.79
N PHE A 74 -27.84 9.19 19.61
CA PHE A 74 -27.46 10.16 20.62
C PHE A 74 -28.70 10.92 21.01
N GLN A 75 -29.38 10.52 22.12
CA GLN A 75 -30.36 11.37 22.72
C GLN A 75 -29.65 12.58 23.28
N VAL A 76 -29.52 13.59 22.44
CA VAL A 76 -29.11 14.91 22.85
C VAL A 76 -30.27 15.44 23.69
N GLY A 77 -30.13 15.34 25.01
CA GLY A 77 -31.13 15.92 25.92
C GLY A 77 -31.28 17.41 25.55
N ALA A 78 -32.52 17.81 25.27
CA ALA A 78 -32.87 19.21 25.10
C ALA A 78 -32.73 19.91 26.47
N GLY A 79 -31.57 20.41 26.77
CA GLY A 79 -31.23 21.21 27.93
C GLY A 79 -30.59 22.51 27.52
N SER A 80 -31.09 23.60 28.08
CA SER A 80 -30.73 24.99 27.78
C SER A 80 -29.32 25.43 28.22
N ASP A 81 -28.45 24.52 28.68
CA ASP A 81 -27.13 24.87 29.15
C ASP A 81 -26.05 24.47 28.14
N ARG A 82 -25.17 25.46 27.81
CA ARG A 82 -23.98 25.35 26.98
C ARG A 82 -22.95 24.43 27.65
N GLN A 83 -23.26 23.14 27.78
CA GLN A 83 -22.36 22.19 28.41
C GLN A 83 -21.29 21.74 27.44
N ARG A 84 -20.02 22.01 27.78
CA ARG A 84 -18.89 21.29 27.22
C ARG A 84 -19.04 19.83 27.64
N ILE A 85 -19.11 18.94 26.65
CA ILE A 85 -19.09 17.52 26.90
C ILE A 85 -17.69 17.02 26.66
N SER A 86 -17.12 16.38 27.67
CA SER A 86 -15.96 15.50 27.54
C SER A 86 -16.43 14.15 28.11
N ARG A 87 -16.73 13.22 27.24
CA ARG A 87 -17.18 11.87 27.63
C ARG A 87 -16.46 10.85 26.78
N ASP A 88 -15.90 9.87 27.45
CA ASP A 88 -15.40 8.64 26.87
C ASP A 88 -16.54 7.60 26.89
N ARG A 89 -16.67 6.85 25.82
CA ARG A 89 -17.60 5.72 25.76
C ARG A 89 -16.91 4.55 25.06
N VAL A 90 -16.90 3.43 25.72
CA VAL A 90 -16.43 2.17 25.16
C VAL A 90 -17.61 1.42 24.55
N LEU A 91 -17.49 1.05 23.28
CA LEU A 91 -18.49 0.28 22.55
C LEU A 91 -17.81 -0.96 21.95
N THR A 92 -18.54 -2.06 21.82
CA THR A 92 -18.08 -3.19 21.01
C THR A 92 -17.88 -2.74 19.58
N SER A 93 -16.89 -3.30 18.90
CA SER A 93 -16.57 -2.92 17.51
C SER A 93 -17.80 -3.06 16.62
N PRO A 94 -18.18 -2.01 15.86
CA PRO A 94 -19.37 -2.03 15.02
C PRO A 94 -19.33 -3.18 14.00
N GLY A 95 -20.47 -3.84 13.81
CA GLY A 95 -20.63 -4.93 12.86
C GLY A 95 -20.16 -6.30 13.35
N GLN A 96 -19.67 -6.41 14.58
CA GLN A 96 -19.30 -7.68 15.21
C GLN A 96 -20.30 -8.05 16.32
N ALA A 97 -20.78 -9.29 16.30
CA ALA A 97 -21.58 -9.85 17.37
C ALA A 97 -20.68 -10.38 18.48
N SER A 98 -21.09 -10.16 19.74
CA SER A 98 -20.47 -10.82 20.88
C SER A 98 -21.00 -12.25 21.01
N PHE A 99 -20.17 -13.15 21.50
CA PHE A 99 -20.49 -14.55 21.74
C PHE A 99 -19.71 -15.05 22.96
N ASP A 100 -20.08 -16.22 23.46
CA ASP A 100 -19.54 -16.77 24.70
C ASP A 100 -18.03 -17.06 24.60
N ALA A 101 -17.27 -16.75 25.65
CA ALA A 101 -15.82 -16.98 25.69
C ALA A 101 -15.44 -18.47 25.65
N SER A 102 -16.35 -19.39 26.03
CA SER A 102 -16.14 -20.83 25.95
C SER A 102 -15.96 -21.35 24.53
N GLU A 103 -16.42 -20.59 23.52
CA GLU A 103 -16.23 -20.97 22.12
C GLU A 103 -14.76 -20.97 21.71
N ALA A 104 -13.94 -20.10 22.28
CA ALA A 104 -12.49 -20.14 22.04
C ALA A 104 -11.89 -21.49 22.46
N VAL A 105 -12.37 -22.06 23.57
CA VAL A 105 -11.94 -23.38 24.07
C VAL A 105 -12.41 -24.50 23.14
N THR A 106 -13.63 -24.36 22.58
CA THR A 106 -14.16 -25.32 21.60
C THR A 106 -13.36 -25.31 20.31
N ILE A 107 -13.05 -24.11 19.79
CA ILE A 107 -12.24 -23.93 18.57
C ILE A 107 -10.82 -24.45 18.76
N ALA A 108 -10.26 -24.29 19.96
CA ALA A 108 -8.89 -24.79 20.28
C ALA A 108 -8.74 -26.32 20.14
N LYS A 109 -9.84 -27.07 20.19
CA LYS A 109 -9.85 -28.54 20.07
C LYS A 109 -10.07 -29.07 18.67
N LEU A 110 -10.28 -28.18 17.69
CA LEU A 110 -10.56 -28.57 16.31
C LEU A 110 -9.29 -29.00 15.55
N ASP A 111 -9.50 -29.85 14.54
CA ASP A 111 -8.42 -30.34 13.71
C ASP A 111 -7.64 -29.23 13.00
N GLY A 112 -6.32 -29.30 13.06
CA GLY A 112 -5.43 -28.32 12.45
C GLY A 112 -5.17 -27.07 13.29
N VAL A 113 -5.79 -26.96 14.48
CA VAL A 113 -5.58 -25.88 15.45
C VAL A 113 -4.53 -26.27 16.47
N SER A 114 -3.54 -25.42 16.72
CA SER A 114 -2.55 -25.59 17.79
C SER A 114 -2.90 -24.84 19.08
N GLY A 115 -3.77 -23.83 18.95
CA GLY A 115 -4.27 -23.05 20.07
C GLY A 115 -5.22 -21.97 19.59
N ALA A 116 -6.13 -21.58 20.48
CA ALA A 116 -7.06 -20.48 20.24
C ALA A 116 -7.25 -19.68 21.54
N VAL A 117 -7.39 -18.37 21.41
CA VAL A 117 -7.65 -17.45 22.52
C VAL A 117 -8.78 -16.49 22.14
N GLY A 118 -9.61 -16.16 23.13
CA GLY A 118 -10.64 -15.15 22.95
C GLY A 118 -10.07 -13.72 23.04
N GLY A 119 -10.67 -12.81 22.32
CA GLY A 119 -10.41 -11.40 22.39
C GLY A 119 -11.68 -10.57 22.35
N LEU A 120 -11.60 -9.35 22.84
CA LEU A 120 -12.71 -8.40 22.80
C LEU A 120 -12.23 -7.09 22.19
N ASP A 121 -12.57 -6.88 20.92
CA ASP A 121 -12.24 -5.65 20.22
C ASP A 121 -13.31 -4.60 20.46
N LEU A 122 -12.86 -3.44 20.93
CA LEU A 122 -13.69 -2.33 21.36
C LEU A 122 -13.27 -1.04 20.65
N SER A 123 -14.19 -0.12 20.53
CA SER A 123 -13.96 1.24 20.05
C SER A 123 -14.18 2.22 21.19
N LEU A 124 -13.16 2.95 21.55
CA LEU A 124 -13.22 4.06 22.49
C LEU A 124 -13.53 5.33 21.71
N ILE A 125 -14.73 5.86 21.91
CA ILE A 125 -15.17 7.11 21.32
C ILE A 125 -14.98 8.22 22.34
N HIS A 126 -14.11 9.16 22.04
CA HIS A 126 -13.89 10.35 22.83
C HIS A 126 -14.61 11.53 22.18
N LEU A 127 -15.61 12.04 22.87
CA LEU A 127 -16.41 13.20 22.46
C LEU A 127 -15.96 14.40 23.26
N ASN A 128 -15.39 15.40 22.57
CA ASN A 128 -15.01 16.67 23.19
C ASN A 128 -15.55 17.82 22.36
N GLY A 129 -16.23 18.76 23.02
CA GLY A 129 -16.72 19.93 22.30
C GLY A 129 -17.99 20.54 22.89
N LYS A 130 -18.58 21.43 22.12
CA LYS A 130 -19.85 22.08 22.43
C LYS A 130 -20.95 21.46 21.58
N LEU A 131 -22.03 21.03 22.22
CA LEU A 131 -23.21 20.57 21.49
C LEU A 131 -23.84 21.69 20.65
N PRO A 132 -24.40 21.37 19.47
CA PRO A 132 -25.25 22.31 18.78
C PRO A 132 -26.44 22.68 19.68
N SER A 133 -26.69 23.97 19.82
CA SER A 133 -27.85 24.45 20.57
C SER A 133 -29.03 24.64 19.60
N PHE A 134 -30.16 24.06 19.94
CA PHE A 134 -31.42 24.29 19.25
C PHE A 134 -32.19 25.35 20.02
N THR A 135 -32.31 26.55 19.49
CA THR A 135 -33.15 27.59 20.06
C THR A 135 -34.45 27.60 19.29
N PHE A 136 -35.52 27.22 19.96
CA PHE A 136 -36.88 27.38 19.42
C PHE A 136 -37.35 28.78 19.82
N PRO A 137 -37.53 29.70 18.86
CA PRO A 137 -38.09 31.01 19.16
C PRO A 137 -39.58 30.81 19.57
N GLY A 138 -39.90 30.95 20.85
CA GLY A 138 -41.31 30.90 21.29
C GLY A 138 -41.62 30.23 22.62
N GLN A 139 -40.64 29.70 23.36
CA GLN A 139 -40.92 29.13 24.69
C GLN A 139 -40.85 30.13 25.85
N GLY A 140 -41.22 31.36 25.64
CA GLY A 140 -41.26 32.41 26.68
C GLY A 140 -42.60 33.09 26.95
N ALA A 141 -43.64 32.70 26.26
CA ALA A 141 -44.97 33.30 26.49
C ALA A 141 -46.04 32.22 26.47
N ALA A 142 -46.45 31.78 27.65
CA ALA A 142 -47.70 31.00 27.82
C ALA A 142 -48.89 31.85 27.48
N ARG A 143 -49.85 31.22 26.78
CA ARG A 143 -51.27 31.50 26.66
C ARG A 143 -51.77 32.33 25.46
N THR A 144 -52.63 31.61 24.79
CA THR A 144 -53.73 31.98 23.91
C THR A 144 -53.43 32.12 22.43
N GLY A 145 -53.95 31.15 21.70
CA GLY A 145 -54.48 31.37 20.35
C GLY A 145 -53.65 30.88 19.20
N ALA A 146 -54.18 29.87 18.54
CA ALA A 146 -53.96 29.43 17.15
C ALA A 146 -52.55 28.92 16.72
N PRO A 147 -52.47 27.74 16.10
CA PRO A 147 -51.26 27.24 15.50
C PRO A 147 -51.06 27.83 14.11
N THR A 148 -50.26 28.86 14.01
CA THR A 148 -49.79 29.33 12.74
C THR A 148 -48.28 29.50 12.76
N ALA A 149 -47.68 28.96 11.71
CA ALA A 149 -46.32 29.20 11.22
C ALA A 149 -45.21 28.34 11.85
N GLN A 150 -44.61 27.60 10.95
CA GLN A 150 -43.33 26.95 10.96
C GLN A 150 -42.23 27.77 11.69
N SER A 151 -42.06 27.52 12.96
CA SER A 151 -40.93 28.03 13.72
C SER A 151 -39.69 27.24 13.30
N SER A 152 -38.95 27.75 12.33
CA SER A 152 -37.66 27.20 11.98
C SER A 152 -36.73 27.29 13.18
N ALA A 153 -36.35 26.15 13.75
CA ALA A 153 -35.34 26.10 14.78
C ALA A 153 -34.02 26.71 14.27
N VAL A 154 -33.52 27.70 14.98
CA VAL A 154 -32.17 28.21 14.71
C VAL A 154 -31.18 27.21 15.30
N VAL A 155 -30.52 26.48 14.43
CA VAL A 155 -29.41 25.56 14.79
C VAL A 155 -28.15 26.33 14.79
N THR A 156 -27.56 26.56 15.99
CA THR A 156 -26.21 27.08 16.07
C THR A 156 -25.25 25.90 16.01
N PRO A 157 -24.34 25.83 15.00
CA PRO A 157 -23.38 24.74 14.86
C PRO A 157 -22.53 24.61 16.12
N GLY A 158 -22.46 23.41 16.68
CA GLY A 158 -21.51 23.09 17.74
C GLY A 158 -20.21 22.58 17.14
N GLU A 159 -19.08 22.89 17.75
CA GLU A 159 -17.80 22.26 17.40
C GLU A 159 -17.65 20.97 18.20
N LEU A 160 -18.05 19.84 17.62
CA LEU A 160 -17.84 18.51 18.18
C LEU A 160 -16.59 17.90 17.57
N ASN A 161 -15.59 17.66 18.40
CA ASN A 161 -14.42 16.89 18.03
C ASN A 161 -14.65 15.44 18.49
N VAL A 162 -14.78 14.53 17.52
CA VAL A 162 -14.97 13.10 17.78
C VAL A 162 -13.67 12.41 17.41
N SER A 163 -12.99 11.84 18.38
CA SER A 163 -11.84 10.97 18.12
C SER A 163 -12.16 9.54 18.55
N THR A 164 -11.72 8.59 17.76
CA THR A 164 -11.93 7.16 18.01
C THR A 164 -10.58 6.48 18.15
N SER A 165 -10.43 5.69 19.22
CA SER A 165 -9.27 4.84 19.44
C SER A 165 -9.71 3.39 19.56
N SER A 166 -8.88 2.49 19.05
CA SER A 166 -9.15 1.05 19.13
C SER A 166 -8.59 0.46 20.40
N VAL A 167 -9.39 -0.35 21.08
CA VAL A 167 -8.99 -1.06 22.30
C VAL A 167 -9.18 -2.56 22.07
N SER A 168 -8.13 -3.35 22.33
CA SER A 168 -8.23 -4.82 22.29
C SER A 168 -8.07 -5.42 23.68
N GLY A 169 -9.06 -6.18 24.11
CA GLY A 169 -8.99 -7.05 25.29
C GLY A 169 -8.20 -8.32 24.94
N VAL A 170 -7.11 -8.55 25.62
CA VAL A 170 -6.14 -9.63 25.34
C VAL A 170 -6.20 -10.66 26.46
N ASP A 171 -6.25 -11.94 26.08
CA ASP A 171 -6.11 -13.02 27.01
C ASP A 171 -4.66 -13.08 27.53
N THR A 172 -4.49 -12.88 28.83
CA THR A 172 -3.18 -12.89 29.50
C THR A 172 -2.62 -14.28 29.74
N THR A 173 -3.40 -15.34 29.50
CA THR A 173 -2.96 -16.72 29.66
C THR A 173 -2.02 -17.17 28.55
N ASN A 174 -2.24 -16.64 27.33
CA ASN A 174 -1.40 -16.94 26.18
C ASN A 174 -1.23 -15.74 25.25
N VAL A 175 -0.35 -14.83 25.64
CA VAL A 175 -0.03 -13.61 24.86
C VAL A 175 0.70 -13.87 23.53
N SER A 176 1.14 -15.14 23.30
CA SER A 176 1.77 -15.53 22.04
C SER A 176 0.77 -15.76 20.90
N ILE A 177 -0.53 -15.76 21.20
CA ILE A 177 -1.65 -15.80 20.24
C ILE A 177 -2.48 -14.54 20.45
N GLY A 178 -2.98 -13.95 19.39
CA GLY A 178 -3.82 -12.76 19.44
C GLY A 178 -3.10 -11.48 19.04
N PRO A 179 -3.70 -10.32 19.29
CA PRO A 179 -3.26 -9.04 18.69
C PRO A 179 -1.87 -8.60 19.16
N LEU A 180 -1.43 -8.97 20.38
CA LEU A 180 -0.08 -8.65 20.86
C LEU A 180 1.01 -9.48 20.20
N SER A 181 0.70 -10.68 19.70
CA SER A 181 1.68 -11.53 19.01
C SER A 181 2.18 -10.89 17.69
N ALA A 182 1.38 -10.00 17.12
CA ALA A 182 1.70 -9.24 15.92
C ALA A 182 2.50 -7.96 16.19
N THR A 183 2.86 -7.69 17.44
CA THR A 183 3.57 -6.48 17.83
C THR A 183 4.98 -6.81 18.36
N ARG A 184 5.86 -5.81 18.32
CA ARG A 184 7.18 -5.87 18.97
C ARG A 184 7.17 -4.97 20.17
N LEU A 185 7.62 -5.46 21.31
CA LEU A 185 7.81 -4.65 22.49
C LEU A 185 8.91 -3.61 22.23
N ALA A 186 8.55 -2.32 22.33
CA ALA A 186 9.49 -1.22 22.19
C ALA A 186 10.05 -0.79 23.55
N GLN A 187 9.19 -0.73 24.58
CA GLN A 187 9.57 -0.35 25.94
C GLN A 187 8.71 -1.09 26.98
N GLY A 188 9.23 -1.28 28.18
CA GLY A 188 8.51 -1.92 29.27
C GLY A 188 8.41 -3.43 29.16
N ARG A 189 7.24 -3.99 29.44
CA ARG A 189 6.96 -5.45 29.41
C ARG A 189 5.60 -5.77 28.79
N THR A 190 5.42 -7.02 28.41
CA THR A 190 4.12 -7.58 28.00
C THR A 190 3.28 -7.94 29.22
N PHE A 191 2.01 -8.31 29.00
CA PHE A 191 1.15 -8.82 30.06
C PHE A 191 1.66 -10.16 30.58
N THR A 192 1.41 -10.39 31.87
CA THR A 192 1.63 -11.63 32.59
C THR A 192 0.31 -12.16 33.13
N LEU A 193 0.26 -13.42 33.56
CA LEU A 193 -0.92 -14.01 34.17
C LEU A 193 -1.44 -13.20 35.37
N SER A 194 -0.55 -12.59 36.16
CA SER A 194 -0.91 -11.77 37.30
C SER A 194 -1.61 -10.45 36.93
N ASP A 195 -1.51 -10.03 35.67
CA ASP A 195 -2.13 -8.81 35.17
C ASP A 195 -3.60 -9.00 34.77
N ALA A 196 -4.12 -10.20 34.72
CA ALA A 196 -5.47 -10.53 34.28
C ALA A 196 -6.58 -9.67 34.94
N LYS A 197 -6.41 -9.32 36.21
CA LYS A 197 -7.35 -8.53 37.02
C LYS A 197 -6.84 -7.14 37.40
N ARG A 198 -5.65 -6.74 36.91
CA ARG A 198 -5.02 -5.45 37.26
C ARG A 198 -5.39 -4.40 36.23
N ASP A 199 -5.44 -3.15 36.66
CA ASP A 199 -5.68 -2.00 35.80
C ASP A 199 -4.36 -1.56 35.16
N VAL A 200 -3.95 -2.34 34.15
CA VAL A 200 -2.73 -2.11 33.37
C VAL A 200 -3.06 -2.07 31.88
N ALA A 201 -2.28 -1.28 31.14
CA ALA A 201 -2.44 -1.12 29.71
C ALA A 201 -1.09 -1.26 28.99
N ILE A 202 -1.14 -1.69 27.74
CA ILE A 202 -0.05 -1.62 26.77
C ILE A 202 -0.52 -0.69 25.65
N LEU A 203 0.30 0.27 25.24
CA LEU A 203 -0.05 1.22 24.19
C LEU A 203 0.74 0.94 22.92
N ASP A 204 0.15 1.31 21.78
CA ASP A 204 0.89 1.44 20.54
C ASP A 204 1.84 2.64 20.61
N ALA A 205 3.04 2.53 20.04
CA ALA A 205 4.07 3.56 20.09
C ALA A 205 3.64 4.87 19.41
N GLN A 206 2.87 4.78 18.32
CA GLN A 206 2.37 5.97 17.64
C GLN A 206 1.32 6.68 18.50
N PHE A 207 0.40 5.92 19.09
CA PHE A 207 -0.61 6.46 19.99
C PHE A 207 0.02 7.05 21.26
N ALA A 208 0.97 6.37 21.88
CA ALA A 208 1.72 6.84 23.05
C ALA A 208 2.44 8.17 22.74
N ASN A 209 3.14 8.26 21.62
CA ASN A 209 3.81 9.48 21.16
C ASN A 209 2.83 10.64 20.92
N GLN A 210 1.68 10.37 20.30
CA GLN A 210 0.64 11.40 20.06
C GLN A 210 0.05 11.96 21.37
N LYS A 211 -0.06 11.10 22.39
CA LYS A 211 -0.58 11.49 23.70
C LYS A 211 0.49 11.98 24.68
N GLY A 212 1.78 11.83 24.33
CA GLY A 212 2.90 12.17 25.21
C GLY A 212 3.00 11.26 26.43
N LEU A 213 2.62 9.99 26.29
CA LEU A 213 2.56 8.99 27.37
C LEU A 213 3.74 8.02 27.29
N GLY A 214 4.29 7.65 28.44
CA GLY A 214 5.39 6.70 28.62
C GLY A 214 5.02 5.50 29.50
N VAL A 215 5.96 4.56 29.63
CA VAL A 215 5.82 3.43 30.56
C VAL A 215 5.87 3.98 31.99
N GLY A 216 4.90 3.58 32.82
CA GLY A 216 4.70 4.06 34.19
C GLY A 216 3.66 5.18 34.31
N ASP A 217 3.31 5.85 33.23
CA ASP A 217 2.21 6.81 33.22
C ASP A 217 0.85 6.14 33.31
N SER A 218 -0.21 6.93 33.48
CA SER A 218 -1.57 6.43 33.55
C SER A 218 -2.43 7.00 32.41
N ILE A 219 -3.28 6.14 31.86
CA ILE A 219 -4.31 6.51 30.89
C ILE A 219 -5.69 6.24 31.47
N THR A 220 -6.60 7.21 31.37
CA THR A 220 -7.99 7.03 31.81
C THR A 220 -8.87 6.62 30.65
N ILE A 221 -9.63 5.55 30.80
CA ILE A 221 -10.55 4.99 29.80
C ILE A 221 -11.88 4.76 30.48
N ASP A 222 -12.91 5.45 30.01
CA ASP A 222 -14.28 5.38 30.57
C ASP A 222 -14.31 5.52 32.12
N GLY A 223 -13.55 6.50 32.64
CA GLY A 223 -13.45 6.79 34.06
C GLY A 223 -12.52 5.88 34.87
N THR A 224 -11.97 4.82 34.29
CA THR A 224 -11.02 3.90 34.94
C THR A 224 -9.59 4.24 34.56
N SER A 225 -8.69 4.35 35.54
CA SER A 225 -7.27 4.67 35.32
C SER A 225 -6.46 3.38 35.17
N PHE A 226 -5.69 3.27 34.08
CA PHE A 226 -4.82 2.14 33.77
C PHE A 226 -3.36 2.58 33.74
N THR A 227 -2.49 1.84 34.43
CA THR A 227 -1.04 2.07 34.42
C THR A 227 -0.43 1.48 33.16
N ILE A 228 0.38 2.23 32.43
CA ILE A 228 1.05 1.79 31.22
C ILE A 228 2.25 0.93 31.58
N VAL A 229 2.22 -0.37 31.29
CA VAL A 229 3.29 -1.33 31.59
C VAL A 229 4.19 -1.63 30.41
N GLY A 230 3.76 -1.27 29.20
CA GLY A 230 4.55 -1.49 28.00
C GLY A 230 4.08 -0.61 26.83
N ILE A 231 5.00 -0.42 25.92
CA ILE A 231 4.74 0.26 24.64
C ILE A 231 5.19 -0.70 23.53
N THR A 232 4.31 -0.95 22.57
CA THR A 232 4.56 -1.87 21.46
C THR A 232 4.49 -1.13 20.13
N SER A 233 5.22 -1.64 19.15
CA SER A 233 5.10 -1.21 17.77
C SER A 233 4.56 -2.36 16.93
N PRO A 234 3.54 -2.17 16.12
CA PRO A 234 3.03 -3.21 15.26
C PRO A 234 4.08 -3.59 14.21
N SER A 235 4.15 -4.85 13.86
CA SER A 235 5.06 -5.34 12.80
C SER A 235 4.69 -4.75 11.43
N VAL A 236 3.41 -4.37 11.26
CA VAL A 236 2.88 -3.64 10.11
C VAL A 236 2.20 -2.38 10.61
N GLN A 237 2.57 -1.25 10.05
CA GLN A 237 2.02 0.05 10.44
C GLN A 237 0.49 0.05 10.20
N GLY A 238 -0.28 0.33 11.26
CA GLY A 238 -1.75 0.32 11.22
C GLY A 238 -2.41 -1.04 11.47
N ALA A 239 -1.67 -2.11 11.76
CA ALA A 239 -2.23 -3.45 11.99
C ALA A 239 -2.49 -3.78 13.47
N GLY A 240 -2.13 -2.94 14.41
CA GLY A 240 -2.35 -3.13 15.85
C GLY A 240 -3.55 -2.36 16.40
N SER A 241 -3.90 -2.53 17.67
CA SER A 241 -4.80 -1.64 18.40
C SER A 241 -4.01 -0.52 19.06
N ASP A 242 -4.67 0.62 19.27
CA ASP A 242 -4.03 1.76 19.94
C ASP A 242 -3.75 1.46 21.41
N ILE A 243 -4.66 0.67 22.03
CA ILE A 243 -4.63 0.32 23.44
C ILE A 243 -4.92 -1.18 23.58
N TYR A 244 -4.12 -1.85 24.38
CA TYR A 244 -4.33 -3.25 24.77
C TYR A 244 -4.60 -3.30 26.27
N LEU A 245 -5.65 -4.01 26.67
CA LEU A 245 -6.06 -4.24 28.06
C LEU A 245 -6.14 -5.74 28.33
N PRO A 246 -6.02 -6.19 29.60
CA PRO A 246 -6.41 -7.55 29.96
C PRO A 246 -7.88 -7.82 29.60
N LEU A 247 -8.19 -8.98 29.04
CA LEU A 247 -9.52 -9.33 28.55
C LEU A 247 -10.62 -9.10 29.59
N ALA A 248 -10.41 -9.53 30.85
CA ALA A 248 -11.35 -9.36 31.92
C ALA A 248 -11.66 -7.89 32.24
N LYS A 249 -10.68 -6.99 32.05
CA LYS A 249 -10.87 -5.54 32.22
C LYS A 249 -11.62 -4.92 31.03
N ALA A 250 -11.28 -5.34 29.83
CA ALA A 250 -12.02 -4.93 28.62
C ALA A 250 -13.49 -5.35 28.69
N GLN A 251 -13.78 -6.59 29.16
CA GLN A 251 -15.13 -7.08 29.39
C GLN A 251 -15.89 -6.25 30.44
N THR A 252 -15.21 -5.85 31.51
CA THR A 252 -15.81 -5.01 32.56
C THR A 252 -16.17 -3.63 32.01
N LEU A 253 -15.28 -3.00 31.26
CA LEU A 253 -15.52 -1.68 30.63
C LEU A 253 -16.68 -1.73 29.63
N ALA A 254 -16.77 -2.80 28.85
CA ALA A 254 -17.83 -2.98 27.85
C ALA A 254 -19.16 -3.47 28.44
N GLY A 255 -19.23 -3.84 29.74
CA GLY A 255 -20.38 -4.50 30.32
C GLY A 255 -20.68 -5.88 29.71
N ALA A 256 -19.69 -6.52 29.09
CA ALA A 256 -19.80 -7.76 28.33
C ALA A 256 -19.11 -8.93 29.08
N LYS A 257 -19.56 -9.21 30.28
CA LYS A 257 -18.99 -10.28 31.12
C LYS A 257 -19.04 -11.63 30.39
N ASP A 258 -17.91 -12.35 30.42
CA ASP A 258 -17.72 -13.67 29.81
C ASP A 258 -18.01 -13.71 28.28
N GLN A 259 -18.03 -12.54 27.62
CA GLN A 259 -18.23 -12.43 26.18
C GLN A 259 -16.95 -11.98 25.46
N ILE A 260 -16.81 -12.47 24.25
CA ILE A 260 -15.79 -12.11 23.28
C ILE A 260 -16.44 -11.80 21.95
N ASN A 261 -15.77 -11.09 21.06
CA ASN A 261 -16.26 -10.87 19.69
C ASN A 261 -15.28 -11.36 18.62
N THR A 262 -14.09 -11.81 19.06
CA THR A 262 -13.05 -12.30 18.19
C THR A 262 -12.38 -13.53 18.82
N VAL A 263 -12.10 -14.58 18.03
CA VAL A 263 -11.21 -15.67 18.42
C VAL A 263 -9.99 -15.65 17.52
N TYR A 264 -8.84 -15.59 18.14
CA TYR A 264 -7.55 -15.66 17.48
C TYR A 264 -7.05 -17.10 17.53
N VAL A 265 -6.78 -17.66 16.35
CA VAL A 265 -6.42 -19.08 16.21
C VAL A 265 -5.05 -19.21 15.58
N LYS A 266 -4.23 -20.04 16.17
CA LYS A 266 -2.95 -20.47 15.63
C LYS A 266 -3.10 -21.87 15.02
N ALA A 267 -2.76 -22.02 13.76
CA ALA A 267 -2.75 -23.31 13.09
C ALA A 267 -1.50 -24.12 13.47
N THR A 268 -1.59 -25.45 13.39
CA THR A 268 -0.45 -26.34 13.64
C THR A 268 0.68 -26.14 12.62
N SER A 269 0.34 -25.75 11.39
CA SER A 269 1.28 -25.41 10.31
C SER A 269 0.60 -24.56 9.26
N SER A 270 1.38 -23.91 8.40
CA SER A 270 0.86 -23.17 7.26
C SER A 270 0.03 -24.04 6.29
N LYS A 271 0.30 -25.33 6.22
CA LYS A 271 -0.44 -26.29 5.38
C LYS A 271 -1.80 -26.65 5.95
N THR A 272 -1.98 -26.55 7.27
CA THR A 272 -3.22 -26.91 7.98
C THR A 272 -4.19 -25.75 8.14
N ILE A 273 -3.83 -24.50 7.76
CA ILE A 273 -4.70 -23.33 7.83
C ILE A 273 -6.03 -23.56 7.11
N ALA A 274 -5.98 -24.14 5.89
CA ALA A 274 -7.20 -24.42 5.13
C ALA A 274 -8.07 -25.53 5.78
N THR A 275 -7.47 -26.47 6.47
CA THR A 275 -8.17 -27.54 7.21
C THR A 275 -8.81 -26.95 8.47
N ALA A 276 -8.07 -26.17 9.25
CA ALA A 276 -8.57 -25.48 10.43
C ALA A 276 -9.74 -24.54 10.05
N LYS A 277 -9.61 -23.75 8.96
CA LYS A 277 -10.69 -22.89 8.46
C LYS A 277 -11.98 -23.69 8.18
N ARG A 278 -11.86 -24.85 7.50
CA ARG A 278 -13.03 -25.70 7.22
C ARG A 278 -13.64 -26.29 8.49
N ALA A 279 -12.82 -26.78 9.41
CA ALA A 279 -13.26 -27.32 10.68
C ALA A 279 -14.01 -26.27 11.52
N ILE A 280 -13.52 -25.03 11.55
CA ILE A 280 -14.18 -23.92 12.24
C ILE A 280 -15.53 -23.59 11.58
N LEU A 281 -15.59 -23.50 10.26
CA LEU A 281 -16.85 -23.22 9.55
C LEU A 281 -17.87 -24.36 9.65
N GLN A 282 -17.44 -25.59 9.85
CA GLN A 282 -18.33 -26.73 10.15
C GLN A 282 -18.86 -26.69 11.55
N ALA A 283 -18.02 -26.29 12.52
CA ALA A 283 -18.44 -26.14 13.92
C ALA A 283 -19.35 -24.93 14.14
N ASP A 284 -19.07 -23.84 13.46
CA ASP A 284 -19.87 -22.60 13.50
C ASP A 284 -20.10 -22.04 12.07
N PRO A 285 -21.23 -22.39 11.43
CA PRO A 285 -21.58 -21.88 10.10
C PRO A 285 -21.86 -20.37 10.03
N LYS A 286 -22.08 -19.71 11.18
CA LYS A 286 -22.31 -18.25 11.27
C LYS A 286 -21.00 -17.48 11.43
N ALA A 287 -19.88 -18.18 11.65
CA ALA A 287 -18.58 -17.55 11.80
C ALA A 287 -18.06 -16.97 10.48
N THR A 288 -17.49 -15.80 10.56
CA THR A 288 -16.67 -15.23 9.50
C THR A 288 -15.22 -15.57 9.82
N VAL A 289 -14.63 -16.45 9.03
CA VAL A 289 -13.26 -16.93 9.23
C VAL A 289 -12.32 -16.26 8.24
N SER A 290 -11.51 -15.33 8.73
CA SER A 290 -10.50 -14.60 7.96
C SER A 290 -9.12 -15.18 8.23
N THR A 291 -8.38 -15.49 7.16
CA THR A 291 -6.98 -15.88 7.27
C THR A 291 -6.07 -14.69 6.93
N SER A 292 -4.83 -14.73 7.37
CA SER A 292 -3.82 -13.75 6.96
C SER A 292 -3.71 -13.63 5.43
N SER A 293 -3.92 -14.76 4.72
CA SER A 293 -3.98 -14.80 3.25
C SER A 293 -5.18 -14.06 2.69
N ASP A 294 -6.35 -14.15 3.32
CA ASP A 294 -7.58 -13.48 2.86
C ASP A 294 -7.48 -11.97 3.07
N LEU A 295 -6.95 -11.54 4.23
CA LEU A 295 -6.66 -10.13 4.50
C LEU A 295 -5.64 -9.56 3.50
N ALA A 296 -4.59 -10.33 3.24
CA ALA A 296 -3.60 -9.97 2.24
C ALA A 296 -4.20 -9.81 0.84
N LYS A 297 -5.09 -10.71 0.41
CA LYS A 297 -5.81 -10.61 -0.88
C LYS A 297 -6.73 -9.40 -0.93
N GLN A 298 -7.39 -9.06 0.15
CA GLN A 298 -8.29 -7.91 0.22
C GLN A 298 -7.52 -6.59 0.10
N VAL A 299 -6.41 -6.44 0.83
CA VAL A 299 -5.51 -5.29 0.71
C VAL A 299 -4.87 -5.24 -0.68
N THR A 300 -4.42 -6.40 -1.19
CA THR A 300 -3.80 -6.52 -2.51
C THR A 300 -4.83 -6.29 -3.63
N GLY A 301 -6.09 -6.69 -3.45
CA GLY A 301 -7.15 -6.59 -4.46
C GLY A 301 -7.47 -5.15 -4.86
N SER A 302 -7.65 -4.26 -3.91
CA SER A 302 -7.90 -2.84 -4.17
C SER A 302 -6.69 -2.12 -4.75
N LEU A 303 -5.50 -2.43 -4.24
CA LEU A 303 -4.24 -1.85 -4.70
C LEU A 303 -3.79 -2.46 -6.04
N SER A 304 -4.07 -3.75 -6.29
CA SER A 304 -3.68 -4.44 -7.53
C SER A 304 -4.44 -3.92 -8.75
N SER A 305 -5.70 -3.53 -8.62
CA SER A 305 -6.49 -3.01 -9.75
C SER A 305 -5.92 -1.68 -10.26
N ALA A 306 -5.64 -0.74 -9.36
CA ALA A 306 -5.02 0.54 -9.71
C ALA A 306 -3.57 0.36 -10.20
N SER A 307 -2.79 -0.50 -9.53
CA SER A 307 -1.42 -0.81 -9.89
C SER A 307 -1.32 -1.55 -11.24
N ASN A 308 -2.22 -2.51 -11.52
CA ASN A 308 -2.26 -3.23 -12.78
C ASN A 308 -2.62 -2.29 -13.94
N LEU A 309 -3.55 -1.36 -13.74
CA LEU A 309 -3.88 -0.35 -14.74
C LEU A 309 -2.68 0.55 -15.03
N ALA A 310 -2.06 1.11 -14.00
CA ALA A 310 -0.87 1.95 -14.12
C ALA A 310 0.31 1.21 -14.77
N THR A 311 0.54 -0.06 -14.39
CA THR A 311 1.60 -0.90 -14.96
C THR A 311 1.32 -1.25 -16.42
N LYS A 312 0.08 -1.59 -16.78
CA LYS A 312 -0.30 -1.87 -18.18
C LYS A 312 -0.14 -0.62 -19.04
N LEU A 313 -0.69 0.51 -18.62
CA LEU A 313 -0.55 1.78 -19.34
C LEU A 313 0.92 2.18 -19.47
N GLY A 314 1.69 2.11 -18.39
CA GLY A 314 3.12 2.40 -18.39
C GLY A 314 3.91 1.47 -19.29
N SER A 315 3.59 0.16 -19.34
CA SER A 315 4.26 -0.79 -20.24
C SER A 315 3.94 -0.52 -21.72
N TRP A 316 2.69 -0.22 -22.06
CA TRP A 316 2.33 0.16 -23.43
C TRP A 316 3.03 1.44 -23.88
N LEU A 317 3.07 2.47 -23.02
CA LEU A 317 3.80 3.71 -23.28
C LEU A 317 5.30 3.47 -23.45
N SER A 318 5.90 2.62 -22.62
CA SER A 318 7.33 2.32 -22.72
C SER A 318 7.68 1.52 -23.98
N ILE A 319 6.82 0.57 -24.39
CA ILE A 319 6.96 -0.15 -25.66
C ILE A 319 6.85 0.82 -26.84
N ALA A 320 5.85 1.69 -26.85
CA ALA A 320 5.68 2.69 -27.90
C ALA A 320 6.88 3.65 -27.97
N ALA A 321 7.38 4.13 -26.84
CA ALA A 321 8.57 4.98 -26.78
C ALA A 321 9.82 4.25 -27.27
N LEU A 322 10.00 2.99 -26.90
CA LEU A 322 11.11 2.15 -27.38
C LEU A 322 11.04 1.94 -28.90
N LEU A 323 9.89 1.60 -29.43
CA LEU A 323 9.69 1.44 -30.89
C LEU A 323 9.99 2.74 -31.64
N THR A 324 9.50 3.87 -31.11
CA THR A 324 9.78 5.20 -31.66
C THR A 324 11.28 5.52 -31.63
N ALA A 325 11.96 5.20 -30.52
CA ALA A 325 13.40 5.39 -30.39
C ALA A 325 14.19 4.53 -31.38
N ILE A 326 13.80 3.26 -31.58
CA ILE A 326 14.44 2.37 -32.57
C ILE A 326 14.16 2.88 -34.00
N ALA A 327 12.96 3.34 -34.30
CA ALA A 327 12.63 3.90 -35.60
C ALA A 327 13.45 5.18 -35.90
N LEU A 328 13.56 6.09 -34.93
CA LEU A 328 14.41 7.28 -35.05
C LEU A 328 15.88 6.92 -35.22
N ALA A 329 16.40 5.99 -34.42
CA ALA A 329 17.78 5.50 -34.55
C ALA A 329 18.01 4.90 -35.94
N THR A 330 17.07 4.14 -36.47
CA THR A 330 17.13 3.54 -37.81
C THR A 330 17.11 4.61 -38.91
N LEU A 331 16.22 5.59 -38.82
CA LEU A 331 16.15 6.69 -39.79
C LEU A 331 17.44 7.53 -39.80
N LEU A 332 17.95 7.87 -38.60
CA LEU A 332 19.18 8.62 -38.47
C LEU A 332 20.39 7.83 -38.99
N THR A 333 20.41 6.50 -38.77
CA THR A 333 21.47 5.62 -39.33
C THR A 333 21.41 5.55 -40.85
N ILE A 334 20.19 5.42 -41.42
CA ILE A 334 19.99 5.45 -42.87
C ILE A 334 20.44 6.80 -43.45
N ALA A 335 20.10 7.90 -42.82
CA ALA A 335 20.53 9.24 -43.24
C ALA A 335 22.07 9.42 -43.12
N ALA A 336 22.66 8.86 -42.07
CA ALA A 336 24.13 8.86 -41.90
C ALA A 336 24.84 8.07 -42.99
N VAL A 337 24.34 6.89 -43.34
CA VAL A 337 24.84 6.06 -44.44
C VAL A 337 24.67 6.80 -45.77
N GLY A 338 23.53 7.48 -45.97
CA GLY A 338 23.28 8.30 -47.18
C GLY A 338 24.33 9.42 -47.38
N ARG A 339 24.78 10.04 -46.30
CA ARG A 339 25.87 11.06 -46.40
C ARG A 339 27.25 10.48 -46.66
N ARG A 340 27.46 9.16 -46.48
CA ARG A 340 28.71 8.43 -46.72
C ARG A 340 28.71 7.62 -47.99
N VAL A 341 27.76 7.89 -48.92
CA VAL A 341 27.66 7.11 -50.17
C VAL A 341 28.97 7.07 -50.92
N ARG A 342 29.69 8.19 -51.00
CA ARG A 342 30.99 8.29 -51.69
C ARG A 342 32.08 7.46 -51.02
N GLU A 343 32.21 7.52 -49.70
CA GLU A 343 33.21 6.77 -48.95
C GLU A 343 32.95 5.24 -49.07
N ILE A 344 31.67 4.85 -48.95
CA ILE A 344 31.25 3.44 -49.07
C ILE A 344 31.45 2.95 -50.52
N GLY A 345 31.15 3.79 -51.49
CA GLY A 345 31.33 3.52 -52.93
C GLY A 345 32.80 3.28 -53.29
N THR A 346 33.72 4.13 -52.83
CA THR A 346 35.16 3.96 -53.04
C THR A 346 35.71 2.69 -52.38
N LEU A 347 35.28 2.38 -51.14
CA LEU A 347 35.67 1.13 -50.46
C LEU A 347 35.20 -0.11 -51.22
N LYS A 348 33.97 -0.10 -51.78
CA LYS A 348 33.48 -1.17 -52.63
C LYS A 348 34.22 -1.29 -53.95
N ALA A 349 34.60 -0.15 -54.57
CA ALA A 349 35.37 -0.11 -55.81
C ALA A 349 36.78 -0.71 -55.63
N ILE A 350 37.41 -0.56 -54.44
CA ILE A 350 38.68 -1.16 -54.06
C ILE A 350 38.56 -2.64 -53.66
N GLY A 351 37.34 -3.25 -53.74
CA GLY A 351 37.15 -4.67 -53.53
C GLY A 351 36.65 -5.07 -52.12
N TRP A 352 36.16 -4.13 -51.32
CA TRP A 352 35.55 -4.48 -50.03
C TRP A 352 34.28 -5.29 -50.24
N ARG A 353 34.22 -6.47 -49.56
CA ARG A 353 33.01 -7.30 -49.58
C ARG A 353 31.89 -6.59 -48.85
N THR A 354 30.69 -6.62 -49.39
CA THR A 354 29.46 -6.02 -48.81
C THR A 354 29.25 -6.38 -47.31
N ARG A 355 29.57 -7.63 -46.93
CA ARG A 355 29.50 -8.09 -45.53
C ARG A 355 30.37 -7.28 -44.57
N ARG A 356 31.57 -6.81 -45.01
CA ARG A 356 32.44 -5.97 -44.17
C ARG A 356 31.86 -4.59 -43.96
N VAL A 357 31.24 -4.01 -44.98
CA VAL A 357 30.58 -2.70 -44.88
C VAL A 357 29.36 -2.77 -43.92
N VAL A 358 28.54 -3.81 -44.06
CA VAL A 358 27.39 -4.05 -43.14
C VAL A 358 27.89 -4.27 -41.72
N GLY A 359 28.93 -5.08 -41.52
CA GLY A 359 29.48 -5.35 -40.19
C GLY A 359 30.05 -4.10 -39.53
N GLN A 360 30.64 -3.16 -40.32
CA GLN A 360 31.12 -1.89 -39.79
C GLN A 360 29.97 -0.99 -39.32
N VAL A 361 28.92 -0.81 -40.13
CA VAL A 361 27.72 -0.03 -39.74
C VAL A 361 27.05 -0.65 -38.52
N MET A 362 26.93 -1.97 -38.50
CA MET A 362 26.34 -2.70 -37.37
C MET A 362 27.19 -2.56 -36.08
N GLY A 363 28.51 -2.60 -36.18
CA GLY A 363 29.41 -2.35 -35.06
C GLY A 363 29.29 -0.93 -34.49
N GLU A 364 29.17 0.07 -35.38
CA GLU A 364 28.96 1.46 -34.98
C GLU A 364 27.62 1.62 -34.20
N THR A 365 26.54 1.09 -34.72
CA THR A 365 25.21 1.18 -34.07
C THR A 365 25.10 0.36 -32.79
N LEU A 366 25.77 -0.78 -32.67
CA LEU A 366 25.84 -1.55 -31.43
C LEU A 366 26.56 -0.75 -30.32
N VAL A 367 27.65 -0.07 -30.64
CA VAL A 367 28.35 0.78 -29.66
C VAL A 367 27.48 1.97 -29.25
N LEU A 368 26.77 2.60 -30.20
CA LEU A 368 25.82 3.66 -29.90
C LEU A 368 24.65 3.14 -29.05
N GLY A 369 24.20 1.92 -29.34
CA GLY A 369 23.20 1.21 -28.52
C GLY A 369 23.68 1.01 -27.07
N LEU A 370 24.91 0.53 -26.88
CA LEU A 370 25.49 0.34 -25.55
C LEU A 370 25.61 1.67 -24.78
N ILE A 371 26.06 2.73 -25.42
CA ILE A 371 26.14 4.06 -24.82
C ILE A 371 24.72 4.56 -24.46
N GLY A 372 23.77 4.45 -25.39
CA GLY A 372 22.37 4.78 -25.17
C GLY A 372 21.74 3.95 -24.05
N GLY A 373 22.08 2.64 -24.00
CA GLY A 373 21.64 1.74 -22.93
C GLY A 373 22.15 2.15 -21.55
N ALA A 374 23.47 2.45 -21.45
CA ALA A 374 24.08 2.90 -20.20
C ALA A 374 23.46 4.22 -19.70
N LEU A 375 23.30 5.19 -20.61
CA LEU A 375 22.60 6.45 -20.31
C LEU A 375 21.13 6.23 -19.96
N GLY A 376 20.45 5.33 -20.66
CA GLY A 376 19.04 4.98 -20.40
C GLY A 376 18.85 4.34 -19.03
N ILE A 377 19.74 3.42 -18.63
CA ILE A 377 19.72 2.84 -17.28
C ILE A 377 19.92 3.95 -16.24
N GLY A 378 20.90 4.85 -16.44
CA GLY A 378 21.13 5.98 -15.55
C GLY A 378 19.91 6.91 -15.43
N LEU A 379 19.30 7.29 -16.55
CA LEU A 379 18.08 8.11 -16.58
C LEU A 379 16.88 7.39 -15.96
N GLY A 380 16.72 6.10 -16.23
CA GLY A 380 15.66 5.29 -15.66
C GLY A 380 15.79 5.14 -14.14
N MET A 381 17.00 4.95 -13.63
CA MET A 381 17.28 4.92 -12.19
C MET A 381 17.04 6.28 -11.54
N ALA A 382 17.50 7.37 -12.16
CA ALA A 382 17.25 8.73 -11.67
C ALA A 382 15.74 9.03 -11.64
N GLY A 383 14.99 8.67 -12.69
CA GLY A 383 13.55 8.81 -12.76
C GLY A 383 12.84 7.99 -11.67
N ALA A 384 13.22 6.74 -11.46
CA ALA A 384 12.70 5.89 -10.41
C ALA A 384 12.98 6.47 -9.01
N TRP A 385 14.17 7.04 -8.79
CA TRP A 385 14.52 7.72 -7.54
C TRP A 385 13.68 8.98 -7.29
N VAL A 386 13.49 9.82 -8.31
CA VAL A 386 12.64 11.01 -8.22
C VAL A 386 11.21 10.62 -7.87
N VAL A 387 10.64 9.62 -8.55
CA VAL A 387 9.29 9.13 -8.26
C VAL A 387 9.19 8.62 -6.83
N THR A 388 10.18 7.87 -6.33
CA THR A 388 10.19 7.38 -4.94
C THR A 388 10.20 8.53 -3.92
N LYS A 389 10.82 9.67 -4.25
CA LYS A 389 10.85 10.86 -3.38
C LYS A 389 9.57 11.70 -3.43
N VAL A 390 8.93 11.77 -4.59
CA VAL A 390 7.76 12.64 -4.85
C VAL A 390 6.45 11.89 -4.69
N ALA A 391 6.45 10.55 -4.88
CA ALA A 391 5.25 9.75 -4.75
C ALA A 391 4.72 9.80 -3.31
N PRO A 392 3.43 10.14 -3.11
CA PRO A 392 2.81 10.05 -1.81
C PRO A 392 2.81 8.57 -1.35
N ASN A 393 2.92 8.37 -0.04
CA ASN A 393 2.77 7.03 0.54
C ASN A 393 1.43 6.44 0.09
N LEU A 394 1.46 5.23 -0.46
CA LEU A 394 0.23 4.53 -0.79
C LEU A 394 -0.51 4.22 0.50
N THR A 395 -1.66 4.84 0.68
CA THR A 395 -2.55 4.59 1.81
C THR A 395 -3.65 3.64 1.37
N ALA A 396 -3.69 2.47 1.97
CA ALA A 396 -4.82 1.55 1.84
C ALA A 396 -5.74 1.75 3.04
N THR A 397 -6.95 2.23 2.82
CA THR A 397 -7.99 2.31 3.85
C THR A 397 -8.69 0.96 3.93
N VAL A 398 -8.52 0.27 5.04
CA VAL A 398 -9.33 -0.90 5.37
C VAL A 398 -10.54 -0.37 6.15
N SER A 399 -11.67 -0.27 5.47
CA SER A 399 -12.94 0.03 6.12
C SER A 399 -13.42 -1.25 6.79
N SER A 400 -13.41 -1.31 8.10
CA SER A 400 -14.16 -2.33 8.82
C SER A 400 -15.64 -2.05 8.63
N ALA A 401 -16.25 -2.83 7.74
CA ALA A 401 -17.68 -3.13 7.54
C ALA A 401 -18.68 -1.97 7.58
N GLN A 402 -19.38 -1.85 6.46
CA GLN A 402 -20.81 -1.60 6.31
C GLN A 402 -21.56 -1.08 7.54
N GLY A 403 -22.04 0.16 7.44
CA GLY A 403 -23.26 0.51 8.10
C GLY A 403 -23.19 1.52 9.22
N PHE A 404 -22.67 2.71 8.96
CA PHE A 404 -23.19 3.89 9.65
C PHE A 404 -23.56 4.94 8.59
N GLY A 405 -24.68 4.70 7.92
CA GLY A 405 -25.38 5.71 7.14
C GLY A 405 -26.16 6.63 8.07
N GLY A 406 -25.44 7.46 8.84
CA GLY A 406 -26.05 8.57 9.56
C GLY A 406 -25.72 9.89 8.86
N PRO A 407 -26.53 10.94 9.00
CA PRO A 407 -26.37 12.21 8.28
C PRO A 407 -25.16 13.07 8.73
N VAL A 408 -24.15 12.48 9.35
CA VAL A 408 -22.91 13.16 9.78
C VAL A 408 -21.80 13.05 8.72
N GLY A 409 -22.13 12.65 7.50
CA GLY A 409 -21.17 12.30 6.45
C GLY A 409 -20.89 13.39 5.42
N ALA A 410 -20.70 14.66 5.78
CA ALA A 410 -20.40 15.65 4.75
C ALA A 410 -19.02 16.33 4.83
N ALA A 411 -18.20 16.11 5.87
CA ALA A 411 -16.88 16.77 5.93
C ALA A 411 -15.79 16.05 6.74
N GLY A 412 -16.01 14.85 7.26
CA GLY A 412 -15.00 14.13 8.02
C GLY A 412 -14.96 12.67 7.59
N GLY A 413 -13.77 12.17 7.24
CA GLY A 413 -13.58 10.77 6.85
C GLY A 413 -14.17 9.82 7.89
N ASN A 414 -14.56 8.64 7.42
CA ASN A 414 -15.17 7.57 8.22
C ASN A 414 -14.29 7.30 9.47
N PRO A 415 -14.75 7.59 10.72
CA PRO A 415 -13.91 7.48 11.91
C PRO A 415 -13.46 6.04 12.22
N PHE A 416 -14.01 5.06 11.49
CA PHE A 416 -13.67 3.64 11.61
C PHE A 416 -12.78 3.12 10.48
N SER A 417 -12.21 4.00 9.64
CA SER A 417 -11.29 3.62 8.58
C SER A 417 -9.86 3.59 9.10
N ARG A 418 -9.20 2.45 9.01
CA ARG A 418 -7.77 2.30 9.26
C ARG A 418 -6.98 2.51 7.98
N THR A 419 -6.00 3.38 8.04
CA THR A 419 -5.14 3.69 6.90
C THR A 419 -3.79 3.02 7.10
N ILE A 420 -3.48 2.05 6.26
CA ILE A 420 -2.15 1.42 6.21
C ILE A 420 -1.32 2.19 5.19
N SER A 421 -0.23 2.82 5.62
CA SER A 421 0.70 3.49 4.72
C SER A 421 1.85 2.56 4.36
N VAL A 422 2.07 2.35 3.06
CA VAL A 422 3.18 1.56 2.54
C VAL A 422 4.10 2.46 1.73
N ALA A 423 5.35 2.56 2.15
CA ALA A 423 6.36 3.30 1.42
C ALA A 423 6.77 2.53 0.15
N LEU A 424 6.62 3.16 -1.01
CA LEU A 424 7.07 2.61 -2.28
C LEU A 424 8.58 2.78 -2.43
N HIS A 425 9.30 1.67 -2.57
CA HIS A 425 10.70 1.68 -2.94
C HIS A 425 10.85 1.12 -4.35
N ALA A 426 11.29 1.95 -5.29
CA ALA A 426 11.63 1.47 -6.63
C ALA A 426 12.95 0.67 -6.57
N SER A 427 12.85 -0.66 -6.66
CA SER A 427 14.03 -1.54 -6.59
C SER A 427 14.55 -1.88 -7.98
N VAL A 428 15.83 -1.56 -8.21
CA VAL A 428 16.54 -1.93 -9.42
C VAL A 428 17.15 -3.32 -9.26
N THR A 429 16.56 -4.30 -9.93
CA THR A 429 17.00 -5.69 -9.89
C THR A 429 18.07 -5.95 -10.97
N ARG A 430 18.99 -6.89 -10.74
CA ARG A 430 20.00 -7.30 -11.73
C ARG A 430 19.38 -7.75 -13.05
N SER A 431 18.24 -8.41 -13.01
CA SER A 431 17.48 -8.82 -14.19
C SER A 431 17.00 -7.63 -15.02
N LEU A 432 16.61 -6.52 -14.37
CA LEU A 432 16.18 -5.29 -15.04
C LEU A 432 17.33 -4.68 -15.83
N VAL A 433 18.53 -4.63 -15.24
CA VAL A 433 19.74 -4.15 -15.93
C VAL A 433 20.07 -5.03 -17.13
N ALA A 434 19.99 -6.35 -16.97
CA ALA A 434 20.23 -7.30 -18.07
C ALA A 434 19.22 -7.13 -19.22
N THR A 435 17.92 -6.95 -18.91
CA THR A 435 16.90 -6.69 -19.94
C THR A 435 17.12 -5.36 -20.64
N ALA A 436 17.50 -4.30 -19.92
CA ALA A 436 17.80 -3.00 -20.52
C ALA A 436 19.01 -3.06 -21.48
N VAL A 437 20.08 -3.77 -21.10
CA VAL A 437 21.23 -4.02 -21.95
C VAL A 437 20.83 -4.84 -23.18
N GLY A 438 20.03 -5.89 -22.99
CA GLY A 438 19.50 -6.70 -24.10
C GLY A 438 18.69 -5.88 -25.09
N LEU A 439 17.79 -5.02 -24.60
CA LEU A 439 16.98 -4.12 -25.44
C LEU A 439 17.84 -3.09 -26.18
N SER A 440 18.88 -2.57 -25.54
CA SER A 440 19.78 -1.60 -26.17
C SER A 440 20.59 -2.23 -27.31
N LEU A 441 21.08 -3.45 -27.11
CA LEU A 441 21.80 -4.20 -28.14
C LEU A 441 20.87 -4.58 -29.30
N ALA A 442 19.64 -5.02 -28.99
CA ALA A 442 18.64 -5.36 -30.01
C ALA A 442 18.26 -4.11 -30.83
N GLY A 443 18.01 -2.98 -30.20
CA GLY A 443 17.72 -1.70 -30.87
C GLY A 443 18.89 -1.24 -31.77
N GLY A 444 20.11 -1.30 -31.26
CA GLY A 444 21.32 -1.00 -32.03
C GLY A 444 21.53 -1.96 -33.22
N ALA A 445 21.28 -3.26 -33.01
CA ALA A 445 21.37 -4.27 -34.08
C ALA A 445 20.33 -4.02 -35.18
N ILE A 446 19.05 -3.76 -34.81
CA ILE A 446 17.97 -3.45 -35.77
C ILE A 446 18.33 -2.21 -36.60
N ALA A 447 18.73 -1.11 -35.94
CA ALA A 447 19.13 0.11 -36.63
C ALA A 447 20.32 -0.12 -37.56
N GLY A 448 21.29 -0.93 -37.10
CA GLY A 448 22.50 -1.30 -37.90
C GLY A 448 22.19 -2.20 -39.08
N LEU A 449 21.28 -3.16 -38.93
CA LEU A 449 20.84 -4.03 -40.01
C LEU A 449 20.14 -3.24 -41.12
N PHE A 450 19.22 -2.35 -40.80
CA PHE A 450 18.50 -1.54 -41.79
C PHE A 450 19.44 -0.53 -42.47
N GLY A 451 20.34 0.13 -41.69
CA GLY A 451 21.34 1.03 -42.21
C GLY A 451 22.37 0.31 -43.10
N GLY A 452 22.83 -0.85 -42.64
CA GLY A 452 23.78 -1.69 -43.39
C GLY A 452 23.17 -2.28 -44.67
N TRP A 453 21.89 -2.71 -44.63
CA TRP A 453 21.14 -3.19 -45.78
C TRP A 453 21.04 -2.11 -46.88
N ARG A 454 20.72 -0.87 -46.48
CA ARG A 454 20.74 0.26 -47.44
C ARG A 454 22.13 0.49 -48.02
N ALA A 455 23.17 0.47 -47.19
CA ALA A 455 24.58 0.57 -47.68
C ALA A 455 24.92 -0.58 -48.63
N ALA A 456 24.41 -1.80 -48.39
CA ALA A 456 24.65 -2.96 -49.22
C ALA A 456 24.06 -2.84 -50.63
N ARG A 457 22.86 -2.24 -50.76
CA ARG A 457 22.13 -2.07 -52.02
C ARG A 457 22.67 -0.94 -52.93
N MET A 458 23.56 -0.08 -52.44
CA MET A 458 24.13 1.00 -53.23
C MET A 458 25.10 0.43 -54.27
N ARG A 459 24.89 0.77 -55.55
CA ARG A 459 25.81 0.41 -56.65
C ARG A 459 27.02 1.36 -56.68
N PRO A 460 28.26 0.88 -56.85
CA PRO A 460 29.45 1.77 -56.89
C PRO A 460 29.37 2.85 -57.96
N ALA A 461 28.77 2.54 -59.12
CA ALA A 461 28.58 3.46 -60.22
C ALA A 461 27.68 4.65 -59.84
N ASP A 462 26.57 4.41 -59.10
CA ASP A 462 25.64 5.46 -58.69
C ASP A 462 26.27 6.39 -57.63
N ALA A 463 27.18 5.83 -56.81
CA ALA A 463 27.91 6.59 -55.79
C ALA A 463 28.94 7.58 -56.38
N MET A 464 29.46 7.32 -57.59
CA MET A 464 30.40 8.19 -58.28
C MET A 464 29.69 9.19 -59.21
N ARG A 465 28.43 8.95 -59.61
CA ARG A 465 27.66 9.81 -60.52
C ARG A 465 27.01 11.04 -59.84
N GLN A 466 26.95 11.09 -58.54
CA GLN A 466 26.40 12.23 -57.75
C GLN A 466 27.45 13.36 -57.58
N VAL A 467 28.31 13.58 -58.57
CA VAL A 467 29.40 14.59 -58.54
C VAL A 467 29.23 15.57 -59.71
N VAL A 468 28.00 15.87 -60.11
CA VAL A 468 27.71 17.05 -60.96
C VAL A 468 26.61 17.83 -60.32
#